data_cde0b4d91eee68a1fc36f92a6121da9c
#
_entry.id   cde0b4d91eee68a1fc36f92a6121da9c
#
_cell.length_a   1.000
_cell.length_b   1.000
_cell.length_c   1.000
_cell.angle_alpha   90.00
_cell.angle_beta   90.00
_cell.angle_gamma   90.00
#
_symmetry.space_group_name_H-M   'P 1'
#
loop_
_entity.id
_entity.type
_entity.pdbx_description
1 polymer ?
#
loop_
_entity_poly.entity_id
_entity_poly.type
_entity_poly.pdbx_seq_one_letter_code
_entity_poly.pdbx_strand_id
1 'polypeptide(L)' 'MTNYEYMKTLSKDEMAKFIMEPMSEAFDVITDEMCNCWRDEEAQAIGLDMWKEWLSADINDRSY' A
#
# COMPACT_ATOMS: atom_id res chain seq x y z
N MET A 1 -13.46 6.32 -6.15
CA MET A 1 -13.27 5.20 -5.21
C MET A 1 -11.81 5.14 -4.79
N THR A 2 -11.55 5.06 -3.50
CA THR A 2 -10.19 4.92 -2.98
C THR A 2 -9.75 3.46 -3.03
N ASN A 3 -8.43 3.24 -2.93
CA ASN A 3 -7.89 1.89 -2.82
C ASN A 3 -8.52 1.13 -1.64
N TYR A 4 -8.69 1.81 -0.50
CA TYR A 4 -9.30 1.22 0.68
C TYR A 4 -10.74 0.78 0.42
N GLU A 5 -11.54 1.64 -0.21
CA GLU A 5 -12.93 1.33 -0.55
C GLU A 5 -13.02 0.15 -1.52
N TYR A 6 -12.15 0.14 -2.51
CA TYR A 6 -12.10 -0.96 -3.48
C TYR A 6 -11.76 -2.29 -2.82
N MET A 7 -10.74 -2.29 -1.95
CA MET A 7 -10.31 -3.51 -1.27
C MET A 7 -11.43 -4.14 -0.44
N LYS A 8 -12.30 -3.33 0.14
CA LYS A 8 -13.41 -3.82 0.96
C LYS A 8 -14.46 -4.58 0.15
N THR A 9 -14.47 -4.43 -1.18
CA THR A 9 -15.43 -5.10 -2.05
C THR A 9 -14.91 -6.43 -2.61
N LEU A 10 -13.65 -6.76 -2.36
CA LEU A 10 -12.98 -7.90 -3.00
C LEU A 10 -13.23 -9.20 -2.25
N SER A 11 -13.36 -10.29 -3.00
CA SER A 11 -13.28 -11.64 -2.46
C SER A 11 -11.83 -11.96 -2.07
N LYS A 12 -11.61 -13.09 -1.40
CA LYS A 12 -10.25 -13.52 -1.04
C LYS A 12 -9.34 -13.66 -2.27
N ASP A 13 -9.85 -14.26 -3.33
CA ASP A 13 -9.07 -14.46 -4.55
C ASP A 13 -8.75 -13.13 -5.22
N GLU A 14 -9.72 -12.24 -5.31
CA GLU A 14 -9.53 -10.92 -5.87
C GLU A 14 -8.57 -10.08 -5.02
N MET A 15 -8.68 -10.17 -3.70
CA MET A 15 -7.78 -9.49 -2.78
C MET A 15 -6.34 -9.96 -2.97
N ALA A 16 -6.14 -11.28 -3.11
CA ALA A 16 -4.80 -11.85 -3.33
C ALA A 16 -4.18 -11.31 -4.62
N LYS A 17 -4.95 -11.23 -5.69
CA LYS A 17 -4.47 -10.67 -6.96
C LYS A 17 -4.15 -9.18 -6.82
N PHE A 18 -4.96 -8.45 -6.10
CA PHE A 18 -4.75 -7.02 -5.86
C PHE A 18 -3.45 -6.78 -5.08
N ILE A 19 -3.18 -7.61 -4.08
CA ILE A 19 -1.95 -7.54 -3.31
C ILE A 19 -0.73 -7.83 -4.19
N MET A 20 -0.85 -8.80 -5.10
CA MET A 20 0.27 -9.21 -5.95
C MET A 20 0.64 -8.19 -7.03
N GLU A 21 -0.30 -7.40 -7.51
CA GLU A 21 -0.02 -6.42 -8.58
C GLU A 21 -0.03 -4.98 -8.08
N PRO A 22 -1.21 -4.35 -7.83
CA PRO A 22 -1.22 -2.93 -7.50
C PRO A 22 -0.48 -2.59 -6.21
N MET A 23 -0.62 -3.43 -5.19
CA MET A 23 0.04 -3.18 -3.91
C MET A 23 1.53 -3.47 -3.93
N SER A 24 2.00 -4.33 -4.82
CA SER A 24 3.43 -4.65 -4.86
C SER A 24 4.26 -3.44 -5.29
N GLU A 25 3.76 -2.62 -6.20
CA GLU A 25 4.44 -1.38 -6.59
C GLU A 25 4.53 -0.42 -5.41
N ALA A 26 3.41 -0.22 -4.70
CA ALA A 26 3.39 0.64 -3.52
C ALA A 26 4.27 0.07 -2.42
N PHE A 27 4.28 -1.23 -2.24
CA PHE A 27 5.11 -1.91 -1.26
C PHE A 27 6.60 -1.65 -1.51
N ASP A 28 7.03 -1.74 -2.77
CA ASP A 28 8.43 -1.50 -3.13
C ASP A 28 8.84 -0.06 -2.81
N VAL A 29 8.01 0.92 -3.18
CA VAL A 29 8.29 2.33 -2.91
C VAL A 29 8.34 2.60 -1.41
N ILE A 30 7.36 2.09 -0.67
CA ILE A 30 7.27 2.31 0.78
C ILE A 30 8.44 1.64 1.49
N THR A 31 8.83 0.44 1.06
CA THR A 31 9.97 -0.27 1.62
C THR A 31 11.27 0.50 1.40
N ASP A 32 11.44 1.11 0.22
CA ASP A 32 12.60 1.95 -0.06
C ASP A 32 12.65 3.17 0.87
N GLU A 33 11.52 3.83 1.09
CA GLU A 33 11.45 4.98 1.99
C GLU A 33 11.72 4.60 3.45
N MET A 34 11.39 3.38 3.83
CA MET A 34 11.72 2.84 5.15
C MET A 34 13.18 2.37 5.24
N CYS A 35 13.93 2.44 4.15
CA CYS A 35 15.31 1.94 4.06
C CYS A 35 15.44 0.47 4.49
N ASN A 36 14.41 -0.32 4.27
CA ASN A 36 14.32 -1.72 4.66
C ASN A 36 14.51 -1.96 6.17
N CYS A 37 14.26 -0.94 6.98
CA CYS A 37 14.42 -0.99 8.44
C CYS A 37 13.10 -1.30 9.14
N TRP A 38 12.55 -2.48 8.90
CA TRP A 38 11.22 -2.87 9.41
C TRP A 38 11.12 -2.87 10.93
N ARG A 39 12.23 -2.95 11.65
CA ARG A 39 12.25 -2.99 13.12
C ARG A 39 12.43 -1.62 13.75
N ASP A 40 12.74 -0.61 12.96
CA ASP A 40 12.94 0.76 13.43
C ASP A 40 11.59 1.45 13.59
N GLU A 41 11.31 2.01 14.76
CA GLU A 41 10.04 2.66 15.03
C GLU A 41 9.79 3.87 14.11
N GLU A 42 10.84 4.63 13.81
CA GLU A 42 10.75 5.77 12.91
C GLU A 42 10.42 5.32 11.49
N ALA A 43 11.08 4.26 11.02
CA ALA A 43 10.80 3.69 9.71
C ALA A 43 9.39 3.13 9.65
N GLN A 44 8.93 2.48 10.70
CA GLN A 44 7.55 1.96 10.77
C GLN A 44 6.52 3.09 10.70
N ALA A 45 6.80 4.22 11.35
CA ALA A 45 5.90 5.37 11.29
C ALA A 45 5.82 5.95 9.87
N ILE A 46 6.96 6.04 9.18
CA ILE A 46 7.00 6.49 7.78
C ILE A 46 6.19 5.54 6.90
N GLY A 47 6.42 4.25 7.04
CA GLY A 47 5.71 3.23 6.26
C GLY A 47 4.21 3.26 6.50
N LEU A 48 3.79 3.41 7.76
CA LEU A 48 2.38 3.48 8.11
C LEU A 48 1.70 4.69 7.48
N ASP A 49 2.34 5.86 7.53
CA ASP A 49 1.81 7.08 6.93
C ASP A 49 1.68 6.93 5.41
N MET A 50 2.69 6.36 4.76
CA MET A 50 2.65 6.12 3.32
C MET A 50 1.55 5.15 2.92
N TRP A 51 1.34 4.08 3.70
CA TRP A 51 0.25 3.15 3.46
C TRP A 51 -1.12 3.80 3.63
N LYS A 52 -1.27 4.67 4.62
CA LYS A 52 -2.51 5.42 4.81
C LYS A 52 -2.80 6.34 3.62
N GLU A 53 -1.78 7.02 3.12
CA GLU A 53 -1.92 7.84 1.93
C GLU A 53 -2.32 7.01 0.71
N TRP A 54 -1.65 5.88 0.52
CA TRP A 54 -1.97 4.98 -0.59
C TRP A 54 -3.40 4.45 -0.51
N LEU A 55 -3.84 4.07 0.68
CA LEU A 55 -5.21 3.59 0.89
C LEU A 55 -6.25 4.67 0.62
N SER A 56 -5.90 5.93 0.88
CA SER A 56 -6.80 7.07 0.66
C SER A 56 -6.75 7.59 -0.78
N ALA A 57 -5.79 7.14 -1.57
CA ALA A 57 -5.67 7.56 -2.97
C ALA A 57 -6.74 6.89 -3.83
N ASP A 58 -7.11 7.56 -4.93
CA ASP A 58 -8.05 6.99 -5.89
C ASP A 58 -7.45 5.76 -6.55
N ILE A 59 -8.26 4.73 -6.78
CA ILE A 59 -7.80 3.47 -7.35
C ILE A 59 -7.19 3.64 -8.74
N ASN A 60 -7.55 4.70 -9.44
CA ASN A 60 -7.00 5.01 -10.77
C ASN A 60 -5.74 5.87 -10.70
N ASP A 61 -5.38 6.35 -9.51
CA ASP A 61 -4.16 7.11 -9.31
C ASP A 61 -3.00 6.15 -9.03
N ARG A 62 -2.06 6.07 -9.95
CA ARG A 62 -0.90 5.19 -9.87
C ARG A 62 0.39 5.99 -9.77
N SER A 63 0.40 6.94 -8.87
CA SER A 63 1.56 7.81 -8.66
C SER A 63 2.75 7.11 -8.00
N TYR A 64 2.58 5.90 -7.53
CA TYR A 64 3.66 5.07 -7.01
C TYR A 64 4.31 4.24 -8.09
#